data_53478c54bd615b726e085579eeee699c
#
_entry.id   53478c54bd615b726e085579eeee699c
#
_cell.length_a   1.000
_cell.length_b   1.000
_cell.length_c   1.000
_cell.angle_alpha   90.00
_cell.angle_beta   90.00
_cell.angle_gamma   90.00
#
_symmetry.space_group_name_H-M   'P 1'
#
loop_
_entity.id
_entity.type
_entity.pdbx_description
1 polymer ?
#
loop_
_entity_poly.entity_id
_entity_poly.type
_entity_poly.pdbx_seq_one_letter_code
_entity_poly.pdbx_strand_id
1 'polypeptide(L)'
;MELTRKELYDLVWSEPMTTICKRFGLSDNGLRKRCKSMNIPTPPLGYWAKLKYGKQVTPLPFQQEETNATQSTTLQEAKEPKVEMEKSVNPYKQRELEICSGDISCFKVPEVLYAKNPLIIDTKEKFRQRSENQYLKKNPYKSKIRETLDLYVSENMLDRALSIFDTIIKGLIFRGHSIKCKDNQTYAIVDGEEIQIRLTERKKQNPNSSNRCDNNNNIFSGELQFYIYHSSSFHSPTLVHD
;
A
#
# COMPACT_ATOMS: atom_id res chain seq x y z
N MET A 1 -23.43 14.01 30.38
CA MET A 1 -23.26 13.56 31.77
C MET A 1 -22.10 14.35 32.38
N GLU A 2 -22.33 15.01 33.48
CA GLU A 2 -21.27 15.68 34.23
C GLU A 2 -20.72 14.67 35.22
N LEU A 3 -19.42 14.45 35.18
CA LEU A 3 -18.73 13.54 36.11
C LEU A 3 -17.90 14.36 37.07
N THR A 4 -18.02 14.03 38.35
CA THR A 4 -17.15 14.55 39.37
C THR A 4 -15.76 13.96 39.26
N ARG A 5 -14.78 14.58 39.92
CA ARG A 5 -13.39 14.09 39.94
C ARG A 5 -13.29 12.65 40.45
N LYS A 6 -14.09 12.28 41.46
CA LYS A 6 -14.15 10.91 42.00
C LYS A 6 -14.74 9.92 41.02
N GLU A 7 -15.86 10.25 40.40
CA GLU A 7 -16.51 9.39 39.41
C GLU A 7 -15.64 9.13 38.19
N LEU A 8 -14.89 10.15 37.75
CA LEU A 8 -13.95 9.99 36.64
C LEU A 8 -12.75 9.11 37.03
N TYR A 9 -12.25 9.22 38.27
CA TYR A 9 -11.24 8.32 38.81
C TYR A 9 -11.74 6.88 38.83
N ASP A 10 -12.91 6.62 39.41
CA ASP A 10 -13.50 5.28 39.50
C ASP A 10 -13.71 4.68 38.11
N LEU A 11 -14.16 5.47 37.14
CA LEU A 11 -14.38 5.07 35.75
C LEU A 11 -13.05 4.64 35.07
N VAL A 12 -11.99 5.44 35.22
CA VAL A 12 -10.68 5.19 34.59
C VAL A 12 -9.96 3.97 35.18
N TRP A 13 -10.29 3.60 36.42
CA TRP A 13 -9.73 2.42 37.08
C TRP A 13 -10.65 1.18 37.02
N SER A 14 -11.89 1.33 36.54
CA SER A 14 -12.82 0.20 36.32
C SER A 14 -12.71 -0.44 34.95
N GLU A 15 -12.38 0.35 33.91
CA GLU A 15 -12.33 -0.15 32.54
C GLU A 15 -11.19 0.52 31.71
N PRO A 16 -10.74 -0.12 30.61
CA PRO A 16 -9.68 0.43 29.77
C PRO A 16 -10.04 1.77 29.15
N MET A 17 -9.06 2.69 29.10
CA MET A 17 -9.22 4.04 28.51
C MET A 17 -9.83 3.98 27.09
N THR A 18 -9.43 3.00 26.29
CA THR A 18 -9.95 2.78 24.93
C THR A 18 -11.45 2.48 24.91
N THR A 19 -11.99 1.79 25.93
CA THR A 19 -13.41 1.49 26.05
C THR A 19 -14.17 2.76 26.46
N ILE A 20 -13.67 3.49 27.43
CA ILE A 20 -14.23 4.79 27.87
C ILE A 20 -14.26 5.78 26.69
N CYS A 21 -13.16 5.88 25.95
CA CYS A 21 -13.06 6.76 24.79
C CYS A 21 -14.12 6.45 23.72
N LYS A 22 -14.35 5.18 23.44
CA LYS A 22 -15.40 4.75 22.49
C LYS A 22 -16.80 5.14 22.97
N ARG A 23 -17.10 4.94 24.28
CA ARG A 23 -18.39 5.26 24.87
C ARG A 23 -18.70 6.74 24.83
N PHE A 24 -17.72 7.59 25.09
CA PHE A 24 -17.91 9.04 25.16
C PHE A 24 -17.44 9.82 23.92
N GLY A 25 -17.07 9.12 22.83
CA GLY A 25 -16.62 9.76 21.59
C GLY A 25 -15.38 10.63 21.75
N LEU A 26 -14.48 10.26 22.67
CA LEU A 26 -13.25 11.00 22.97
C LEU A 26 -12.01 10.30 22.40
N SER A 27 -10.96 11.08 22.16
CA SER A 27 -9.64 10.49 21.90
C SER A 27 -8.93 10.11 23.21
N ASP A 28 -8.07 9.10 23.19
CA ASP A 28 -7.26 8.68 24.35
C ASP A 28 -6.45 9.85 24.93
N ASN A 29 -5.84 10.66 24.05
CA ASN A 29 -5.13 11.87 24.46
C ASN A 29 -6.06 12.93 25.10
N GLY A 30 -7.28 13.05 24.61
CA GLY A 30 -8.28 13.99 25.18
C GLY A 30 -8.69 13.58 26.58
N LEU A 31 -8.95 12.29 26.82
CA LEU A 31 -9.29 11.75 28.12
C LEU A 31 -8.10 11.87 29.09
N ARG A 32 -6.89 11.56 28.67
CA ARG A 32 -5.66 11.71 29.48
C ARG A 32 -5.39 13.17 29.88
N LYS A 33 -5.61 14.14 28.98
CA LYS A 33 -5.49 15.55 29.28
C LYS A 33 -6.49 15.99 30.36
N ARG A 34 -7.74 15.52 30.30
CA ARG A 34 -8.76 15.79 31.31
C ARG A 34 -8.41 15.18 32.66
N CYS A 35 -7.96 13.94 32.69
CA CYS A 35 -7.47 13.31 33.93
C CYS A 35 -6.31 14.11 34.53
N LYS A 36 -5.36 14.54 33.70
CA LYS A 36 -4.21 15.35 34.15
C LYS A 36 -4.63 16.72 34.68
N SER A 37 -5.58 17.42 34.05
CA SER A 37 -6.06 18.73 34.51
C SER A 37 -6.83 18.64 35.84
N MET A 38 -7.39 17.47 36.15
CA MET A 38 -8.08 17.21 37.43
C MET A 38 -7.22 16.45 38.45
N ASN A 39 -5.90 16.35 38.24
CA ASN A 39 -4.97 15.59 39.06
C ASN A 39 -5.44 14.16 39.38
N ILE A 40 -6.02 13.48 38.37
CA ILE A 40 -6.49 12.09 38.46
C ILE A 40 -5.36 11.17 37.96
N PRO A 41 -4.82 10.26 38.80
CA PRO A 41 -3.86 9.28 38.35
C PRO A 41 -4.50 8.28 37.38
N THR A 42 -3.84 8.05 36.24
CA THR A 42 -4.32 7.11 35.20
C THR A 42 -3.53 5.79 35.27
N PRO A 43 -4.14 4.65 34.90
CA PRO A 43 -3.45 3.37 34.87
C PRO A 43 -2.20 3.42 33.97
N PRO A 44 -1.06 2.89 34.44
CA PRO A 44 0.16 2.84 33.64
C PRO A 44 0.05 1.88 32.46
N LEU A 45 0.95 2.04 31.51
CA LEU A 45 1.00 1.17 30.32
C LEU A 45 1.10 -0.30 30.73
N GLY A 46 0.25 -1.15 30.15
CA GLY A 46 0.23 -2.58 30.44
C GLY A 46 -0.55 -2.99 31.70
N TYR A 47 -1.14 -2.04 32.44
CA TYR A 47 -1.94 -2.34 33.64
C TYR A 47 -3.05 -3.37 33.36
N TRP A 48 -3.87 -3.12 32.34
CA TRP A 48 -4.98 -3.99 31.95
C TRP A 48 -4.53 -5.36 31.42
N ALA A 49 -3.39 -5.40 30.74
CA ALA A 49 -2.81 -6.65 30.30
C ALA A 49 -2.36 -7.50 31.50
N LYS A 50 -1.69 -6.88 32.48
CA LYS A 50 -1.27 -7.57 33.72
C LYS A 50 -2.47 -8.13 34.48
N LEU A 51 -3.54 -7.34 34.61
CA LEU A 51 -4.78 -7.76 35.27
C LEU A 51 -5.41 -8.96 34.56
N LYS A 52 -5.48 -8.94 33.24
CA LYS A 52 -6.00 -10.03 32.42
C LYS A 52 -5.23 -11.34 32.59
N TYR A 53 -3.92 -11.27 32.83
CA TYR A 53 -3.07 -12.42 33.07
C TYR A 53 -2.93 -12.79 34.56
N GLY A 54 -3.84 -12.31 35.43
CA GLY A 54 -3.89 -12.68 36.84
C GLY A 54 -2.72 -12.12 37.70
N LYS A 55 -1.97 -11.13 37.20
CA LYS A 55 -0.92 -10.49 37.99
C LYS A 55 -1.52 -9.46 38.93
N GLN A 56 -1.08 -9.46 40.22
CA GLN A 56 -1.51 -8.45 41.16
C GLN A 56 -0.98 -7.07 40.74
N VAL A 57 -1.90 -6.13 40.60
CA VAL A 57 -1.61 -4.72 40.28
C VAL A 57 -2.44 -3.86 41.21
N THR A 58 -1.78 -2.92 41.87
CA THR A 58 -2.42 -2.02 42.85
C THR A 58 -2.74 -0.69 42.15
N PRO A 59 -4.01 -0.22 42.21
CA PRO A 59 -4.37 1.12 41.74
C PRO A 59 -3.61 2.18 42.54
N LEU A 60 -3.21 3.26 41.88
CA LEU A 60 -2.65 4.42 42.57
C LEU A 60 -3.74 5.08 43.40
N PRO A 61 -3.46 5.43 44.70
CA PRO A 61 -4.46 5.98 45.59
C PRO A 61 -4.99 7.31 45.09
N PHE A 62 -6.29 7.54 45.26
CA PHE A 62 -6.94 8.81 44.99
C PHE A 62 -6.53 9.82 46.05
N GLN A 63 -5.79 10.87 45.69
CA GLN A 63 -5.44 11.96 46.62
C GLN A 63 -6.62 12.92 46.71
N GLN A 64 -7.26 12.99 47.87
CA GLN A 64 -8.24 14.00 48.19
C GLN A 64 -7.45 15.30 48.57
N GLU A 65 -7.26 16.17 47.57
CA GLU A 65 -6.87 17.56 47.90
C GLU A 65 -8.13 18.33 48.25
N GLU A 66 -8.14 18.93 49.42
CA GLU A 66 -9.29 19.68 50.02
C GLU A 66 -9.62 21.00 49.26
N THR A 67 -9.02 21.27 48.14
CA THR A 67 -9.27 22.48 47.33
C THR A 67 -10.02 22.16 46.06
N ASN A 68 -11.28 22.63 46.05
CA ASN A 68 -12.24 22.71 44.93
C ASN A 68 -13.10 21.46 44.63
N ALA A 69 -14.13 21.32 45.48
CA ALA A 69 -15.27 20.38 45.28
C ALA A 69 -16.14 20.69 44.04
N THR A 70 -15.73 21.60 43.15
CA THR A 70 -16.56 22.07 42.01
C THR A 70 -15.93 21.84 40.63
N GLN A 71 -14.92 21.00 40.53
CA GLN A 71 -14.43 20.61 39.18
C GLN A 71 -15.21 19.42 38.67
N SER A 72 -16.32 19.68 37.98
CA SER A 72 -17.03 18.70 37.16
C SER A 72 -16.55 18.80 35.71
N THR A 73 -16.43 17.67 35.05
CA THR A 73 -16.19 17.65 33.60
C THR A 73 -17.38 17.02 32.89
N THR A 74 -17.87 17.70 31.88
CA THR A 74 -18.98 17.20 31.07
C THR A 74 -18.49 16.15 30.10
N LEU A 75 -18.81 14.88 30.33
CA LEU A 75 -18.71 13.82 29.36
C LEU A 75 -20.12 13.62 28.76
N GLN A 76 -20.27 13.92 27.50
CA GLN A 76 -21.50 13.58 26.77
C GLN A 76 -21.36 12.14 26.29
N GLU A 77 -22.32 11.28 26.65
CA GLU A 77 -22.43 10.00 25.96
C GLU A 77 -22.54 10.28 24.46
N ALA A 78 -21.78 9.55 23.67
CA ALA A 78 -21.93 9.61 22.22
C ALA A 78 -23.39 9.26 21.94
N LYS A 79 -24.22 10.27 21.60
CA LYS A 79 -25.49 10.00 20.91
C LYS A 79 -25.12 9.09 19.76
N GLU A 80 -26.00 8.09 19.50
CA GLU A 80 -25.91 7.09 18.44
C GLU A 80 -25.09 7.58 17.24
N PRO A 81 -24.23 6.77 16.64
CA PRO A 81 -23.16 7.26 15.77
C PRO A 81 -23.77 8.29 14.84
N LYS A 82 -23.56 9.58 15.16
CA LYS A 82 -23.62 10.59 14.13
C LYS A 82 -22.68 10.01 13.10
N VAL A 83 -23.28 9.62 11.95
CA VAL A 83 -22.56 9.42 10.70
C VAL A 83 -21.29 10.21 10.82
N GLU A 84 -20.16 9.50 10.92
CA GLU A 84 -18.85 10.13 10.99
C GLU A 84 -18.93 11.24 9.96
N MET A 85 -18.84 12.47 10.42
CA MET A 85 -18.59 13.60 9.54
C MET A 85 -17.35 13.15 8.80
N GLU A 86 -17.57 12.72 7.56
CA GLU A 86 -16.59 12.20 6.64
C GLU A 86 -15.30 12.98 6.86
N LYS A 87 -14.32 12.36 7.53
CA LYS A 87 -12.94 12.71 7.30
C LYS A 87 -12.88 12.72 5.80
N SER A 88 -12.66 13.87 5.18
CA SER A 88 -12.66 14.03 3.74
C SER A 88 -11.92 12.81 3.18
N VAL A 89 -12.71 11.83 2.75
CA VAL A 89 -12.16 10.57 2.26
C VAL A 89 -11.37 11.07 1.09
N ASN A 90 -10.05 10.87 1.16
CA ASN A 90 -9.15 11.26 0.11
C ASN A 90 -9.86 10.88 -1.19
N PRO A 91 -10.17 11.80 -2.11
CA PRO A 91 -10.99 11.58 -3.30
C PRO A 91 -10.51 10.34 -4.08
N TYR A 92 -9.21 10.07 -4.03
CA TYR A 92 -8.58 8.88 -4.60
C TYR A 92 -9.05 7.59 -3.92
N LYS A 93 -9.17 7.58 -2.59
CA LYS A 93 -9.62 6.40 -1.83
C LYS A 93 -11.11 6.11 -2.03
N GLN A 94 -11.92 7.15 -2.18
CA GLN A 94 -13.34 7.01 -2.50
C GLN A 94 -13.53 6.47 -3.91
N ARG A 95 -12.79 7.00 -4.89
CA ARG A 95 -12.78 6.53 -6.27
C ARG A 95 -12.27 5.08 -6.37
N GLU A 96 -11.28 4.70 -5.55
CA GLU A 96 -10.79 3.34 -5.47
C GLU A 96 -11.83 2.37 -4.90
N LEU A 97 -12.57 2.78 -3.86
CA LEU A 97 -13.67 2.00 -3.31
C LEU A 97 -14.82 1.82 -4.32
N GLU A 98 -15.16 2.85 -5.07
CA GLU A 98 -16.17 2.80 -6.14
C GLU A 98 -15.72 1.85 -7.27
N ILE A 99 -14.46 1.88 -7.66
CA ILE A 99 -13.88 0.99 -8.67
C ILE A 99 -13.79 -0.45 -8.15
N CYS A 100 -13.39 -0.65 -6.88
CA CYS A 100 -13.29 -1.97 -6.25
C CYS A 100 -14.65 -2.58 -5.89
N SER A 101 -15.73 -1.80 -5.82
CA SER A 101 -17.10 -2.31 -5.66
C SER A 101 -17.65 -2.93 -6.95
N GLY A 102 -16.99 -2.68 -8.08
CA GLY A 102 -17.31 -3.29 -9.36
C GLY A 102 -16.70 -4.70 -9.51
N ASP A 103 -16.96 -5.31 -10.67
CA ASP A 103 -16.36 -6.61 -11.01
C ASP A 103 -14.85 -6.48 -11.24
N ILE A 104 -14.06 -6.92 -10.24
CA ILE A 104 -12.59 -6.95 -10.32
C ILE A 104 -12.03 -8.14 -11.10
N SER A 105 -12.88 -8.95 -11.72
CA SER A 105 -12.43 -10.09 -12.54
C SER A 105 -11.58 -9.63 -13.73
N CYS A 106 -11.82 -8.42 -14.24
CA CYS A 106 -11.03 -7.81 -15.31
C CYS A 106 -9.56 -7.52 -14.94
N PHE A 107 -9.24 -7.49 -13.63
CA PHE A 107 -7.86 -7.28 -13.15
C PHE A 107 -7.12 -8.59 -12.87
N LYS A 108 -7.75 -9.75 -13.06
CA LYS A 108 -7.03 -11.02 -13.00
C LYS A 108 -6.17 -11.19 -14.26
N VAL A 109 -4.89 -11.49 -14.03
CA VAL A 109 -3.96 -11.80 -15.11
C VAL A 109 -4.33 -13.16 -15.70
N PRO A 110 -4.72 -13.24 -16.99
CA PRO A 110 -5.11 -14.49 -17.62
C PRO A 110 -3.89 -15.41 -17.80
N GLU A 111 -4.11 -16.72 -17.71
CA GLU A 111 -3.06 -17.72 -17.99
C GLU A 111 -2.66 -17.71 -19.47
N VAL A 112 -3.63 -17.48 -20.36
CA VAL A 112 -3.40 -17.43 -21.80
C VAL A 112 -3.54 -15.98 -22.28
N LEU A 113 -2.55 -15.54 -23.05
CA LEU A 113 -2.52 -14.20 -23.62
C LEU A 113 -3.54 -14.07 -24.78
N TYR A 114 -4.59 -13.29 -24.57
CA TYR A 114 -5.57 -12.89 -25.60
C TYR A 114 -5.36 -11.41 -25.97
N ALA A 115 -4.20 -11.08 -26.51
CA ALA A 115 -3.85 -9.70 -26.79
C ALA A 115 -4.65 -9.14 -27.99
N LYS A 116 -5.39 -8.05 -27.72
CA LYS A 116 -6.00 -7.20 -28.77
C LYS A 116 -5.32 -5.83 -28.82
N ASN A 117 -4.55 -5.48 -27.81
CA ASN A 117 -3.87 -4.18 -27.71
C ASN A 117 -2.68 -4.12 -28.68
N PRO A 118 -2.59 -3.10 -29.56
CA PRO A 118 -1.48 -2.94 -30.51
C PRO A 118 -0.11 -2.98 -29.85
N LEU A 119 0.07 -2.32 -28.68
CA LEU A 119 1.35 -2.30 -27.97
C LEU A 119 1.84 -3.70 -27.57
N ILE A 120 0.90 -4.59 -27.18
CA ILE A 120 1.21 -5.97 -26.83
C ILE A 120 1.64 -6.74 -28.09
N ILE A 121 0.88 -6.57 -29.18
CA ILE A 121 1.15 -7.25 -30.48
C ILE A 121 2.51 -6.81 -31.01
N ASP A 122 2.78 -5.51 -31.05
CA ASP A 122 4.04 -4.94 -31.55
C ASP A 122 5.23 -5.36 -30.68
N THR A 123 5.05 -5.41 -29.36
CA THR A 123 6.10 -5.90 -28.45
C THR A 123 6.41 -7.37 -28.69
N LYS A 124 5.39 -8.22 -28.83
CA LYS A 124 5.56 -9.65 -29.13
C LYS A 124 6.27 -9.85 -30.47
N GLU A 125 5.86 -9.11 -31.49
CA GLU A 125 6.47 -9.17 -32.83
C GLU A 125 7.94 -8.70 -32.80
N LYS A 126 8.26 -7.65 -32.06
CA LYS A 126 9.65 -7.21 -31.90
C LYS A 126 10.52 -8.29 -31.24
N PHE A 127 10.00 -8.97 -30.20
CA PHE A 127 10.71 -10.08 -29.57
C PHE A 127 10.93 -11.23 -30.56
N ARG A 128 9.91 -11.59 -31.35
CA ARG A 128 10.01 -12.63 -32.39
C ARG A 128 11.07 -12.27 -33.42
N GLN A 129 11.05 -11.06 -33.96
CA GLN A 129 12.05 -10.59 -34.93
C GLN A 129 13.47 -10.62 -34.36
N ARG A 130 13.61 -10.26 -33.08
CA ARG A 130 14.91 -10.31 -32.39
C ARG A 130 15.40 -11.76 -32.20
N SER A 131 14.49 -12.69 -31.91
CA SER A 131 14.84 -14.11 -31.75
C SER A 131 15.26 -14.72 -33.07
N GLU A 132 14.56 -14.45 -34.15
CA GLU A 132 14.78 -15.01 -35.49
C GLU A 132 15.99 -14.38 -36.22
N ASN A 133 16.29 -13.11 -35.92
CA ASN A 133 17.32 -12.37 -36.65
C ASN A 133 18.57 -12.08 -35.77
N GLN A 134 19.66 -12.78 -36.09
CA GLN A 134 20.91 -12.63 -35.35
C GLN A 134 21.49 -11.19 -35.39
N TYR A 135 21.25 -10.44 -36.46
CA TYR A 135 21.66 -9.04 -36.53
C TYR A 135 20.87 -8.15 -35.57
N LEU A 136 19.56 -8.34 -35.48
CA LEU A 136 18.71 -7.61 -34.52
C LEU A 136 18.99 -8.05 -33.08
N LYS A 137 19.40 -9.30 -32.86
CA LYS A 137 19.85 -9.78 -31.54
C LYS A 137 21.07 -9.01 -31.03
N LYS A 138 22.01 -8.70 -31.94
CA LYS A 138 23.21 -7.87 -31.63
C LYS A 138 22.91 -6.37 -31.61
N ASN A 139 21.91 -5.91 -32.37
CA ASN A 139 21.59 -4.50 -32.54
C ASN A 139 20.09 -4.24 -32.30
N PRO A 140 19.57 -4.36 -31.06
CA PRO A 140 18.13 -4.27 -30.77
C PRO A 140 17.51 -2.93 -31.14
N TYR A 141 18.32 -1.85 -31.19
CA TYR A 141 17.88 -0.50 -31.57
C TYR A 141 17.64 -0.33 -33.08
N LYS A 142 18.02 -1.28 -33.92
CA LYS A 142 17.81 -1.25 -35.36
C LYS A 142 16.45 -1.84 -35.78
N SER A 143 15.63 -2.32 -34.86
CA SER A 143 14.26 -2.71 -35.16
C SER A 143 13.45 -1.50 -35.65
N LYS A 144 12.58 -1.73 -36.64
CA LYS A 144 11.64 -0.71 -37.14
C LYS A 144 10.51 -0.43 -36.11
N ILE A 145 10.21 -1.39 -35.24
CA ILE A 145 9.20 -1.25 -34.18
C ILE A 145 9.84 -0.49 -33.03
N ARG A 146 9.44 0.75 -32.82
CA ARG A 146 10.02 1.64 -31.80
C ARG A 146 9.17 1.78 -30.53
N GLU A 147 7.86 1.81 -30.71
CA GLU A 147 6.90 1.99 -29.60
C GLU A 147 6.51 0.63 -29.01
N THR A 148 7.30 0.14 -28.09
CA THR A 148 7.09 -1.16 -27.44
C THR A 148 7.22 -1.02 -25.95
N LEU A 149 6.59 -1.96 -25.25
CA LEU A 149 6.67 -2.04 -23.78
C LEU A 149 8.11 -2.28 -23.30
N ASP A 150 8.46 -1.68 -22.15
CA ASP A 150 9.75 -1.85 -21.50
C ASP A 150 9.79 -3.19 -20.76
N LEU A 151 10.21 -4.22 -21.50
CA LEU A 151 10.29 -5.60 -21.03
C LEU A 151 11.72 -6.13 -21.11
N TYR A 152 12.18 -6.76 -20.04
CA TYR A 152 13.44 -7.47 -20.00
C TYR A 152 13.24 -8.87 -19.43
N VAL A 153 12.83 -9.80 -20.28
CA VAL A 153 12.44 -11.16 -19.90
C VAL A 153 13.00 -12.18 -20.90
N SER A 154 13.05 -13.45 -20.49
CA SER A 154 13.32 -14.58 -21.37
C SER A 154 12.13 -14.86 -22.31
N GLU A 155 12.38 -15.63 -23.37
CA GLU A 155 11.32 -16.05 -24.30
C GLU A 155 10.24 -16.87 -23.57
N ASN A 156 10.61 -17.70 -22.59
CA ASN A 156 9.68 -18.52 -21.82
C ASN A 156 8.70 -17.71 -20.96
N MET A 157 9.14 -16.53 -20.49
CA MET A 157 8.33 -15.67 -19.63
C MET A 157 7.62 -14.54 -20.41
N LEU A 158 7.87 -14.45 -21.74
CA LEU A 158 7.34 -13.37 -22.57
C LEU A 158 5.82 -13.30 -22.52
N ASP A 159 5.11 -14.41 -22.78
CA ASP A 159 3.65 -14.41 -22.84
C ASP A 159 3.04 -14.08 -21.47
N ARG A 160 3.65 -14.55 -20.39
CA ARG A 160 3.23 -14.18 -19.02
C ARG A 160 3.42 -12.70 -18.74
N ALA A 161 4.59 -12.15 -19.09
CA ALA A 161 4.89 -10.73 -18.95
C ALA A 161 3.93 -9.85 -19.77
N LEU A 162 3.61 -10.25 -20.99
CA LEU A 162 2.64 -9.55 -21.85
C LEU A 162 1.22 -9.63 -21.28
N SER A 163 0.81 -10.78 -20.69
CA SER A 163 -0.49 -10.91 -20.01
C SER A 163 -0.62 -9.95 -18.81
N ILE A 164 0.45 -9.76 -18.05
CA ILE A 164 0.49 -8.79 -16.95
C ILE A 164 0.34 -7.38 -17.48
N PHE A 165 1.10 -6.98 -18.51
CA PHE A 165 0.97 -5.66 -19.11
C PHE A 165 -0.40 -5.42 -19.74
N ASP A 166 -1.00 -6.42 -20.40
CA ASP A 166 -2.36 -6.30 -20.96
C ASP A 166 -3.39 -6.00 -19.84
N THR A 167 -3.25 -6.67 -18.71
CA THR A 167 -4.09 -6.40 -17.52
C THR A 167 -3.87 -5.00 -16.96
N ILE A 168 -2.62 -4.55 -16.85
CA ILE A 168 -2.29 -3.19 -16.41
C ILE A 168 -2.87 -2.14 -17.34
N ILE A 169 -2.73 -2.33 -18.67
CA ILE A 169 -3.27 -1.42 -19.68
C ILE A 169 -4.80 -1.33 -19.56
N LYS A 170 -5.48 -2.48 -19.44
CA LYS A 170 -6.93 -2.52 -19.24
C LYS A 170 -7.34 -1.79 -17.96
N GLY A 171 -6.61 -2.01 -16.87
CA GLY A 171 -6.84 -1.34 -15.60
C GLY A 171 -6.66 0.18 -15.67
N LEU A 172 -5.63 0.65 -16.36
CA LEU A 172 -5.38 2.07 -16.58
C LEU A 172 -6.52 2.69 -17.41
N ILE A 173 -6.88 2.07 -18.53
CA ILE A 173 -7.97 2.55 -19.40
C ILE A 173 -9.29 2.58 -18.65
N PHE A 174 -9.61 1.53 -17.88
CA PHE A 174 -10.84 1.45 -17.08
C PHE A 174 -10.93 2.60 -16.06
N ARG A 175 -9.81 3.03 -15.52
CA ARG A 175 -9.71 4.17 -14.58
C ARG A 175 -9.62 5.54 -15.26
N GLY A 176 -9.72 5.59 -16.59
CA GLY A 176 -9.64 6.82 -17.38
C GLY A 176 -8.21 7.34 -17.58
N HIS A 177 -7.22 6.49 -17.33
CA HIS A 177 -5.81 6.77 -17.55
C HIS A 177 -5.34 6.19 -18.89
N SER A 178 -4.10 6.46 -19.28
CA SER A 178 -3.53 5.99 -20.52
C SER A 178 -2.11 5.46 -20.37
N ILE A 179 -1.61 4.81 -21.40
CA ILE A 179 -0.22 4.33 -21.46
C ILE A 179 0.46 4.89 -22.69
N LYS A 180 1.73 5.20 -22.59
CA LYS A 180 2.57 5.72 -23.65
C LYS A 180 3.91 5.01 -23.66
N CYS A 181 4.39 4.69 -24.85
CA CYS A 181 5.75 4.18 -25.04
C CYS A 181 6.58 5.22 -25.78
N LYS A 182 7.76 5.49 -25.24
CA LYS A 182 8.73 6.43 -25.83
C LYS A 182 10.14 5.92 -25.59
N ASP A 183 10.97 5.86 -26.61
CA ASP A 183 12.38 5.47 -26.52
C ASP A 183 12.62 4.11 -25.82
N ASN A 184 11.75 3.14 -26.11
CA ASN A 184 11.71 1.81 -25.46
C ASN A 184 11.44 1.85 -23.95
N GLN A 185 10.90 2.94 -23.44
CA GLN A 185 10.40 3.05 -22.06
C GLN A 185 8.87 3.12 -22.09
N THR A 186 8.26 2.60 -21.03
CA THR A 186 6.80 2.59 -20.86
C THR A 186 6.41 3.55 -19.77
N TYR A 187 5.43 4.41 -20.04
CA TYR A 187 4.90 5.38 -19.09
C TYR A 187 3.39 5.17 -18.92
N ALA A 188 2.95 4.99 -17.70
CA ALA A 188 1.56 5.15 -17.32
C ALA A 188 1.28 6.64 -17.11
N ILE A 189 0.23 7.16 -17.76
CA ILE A 189 -0.21 8.54 -17.58
C ILE A 189 -1.38 8.52 -16.60
N VAL A 190 -1.12 8.97 -15.38
CA VAL A 190 -2.09 8.99 -14.29
C VAL A 190 -2.28 10.44 -13.84
N ASP A 191 -3.49 10.95 -13.98
CA ASP A 191 -3.85 12.34 -13.66
C ASP A 191 -2.93 13.40 -14.29
N GLY A 192 -2.39 13.10 -15.49
CA GLY A 192 -1.48 13.96 -16.23
C GLY A 192 0.01 13.79 -15.92
N GLU A 193 0.34 12.97 -14.93
CA GLU A 193 1.73 12.65 -14.59
C GLU A 193 2.23 11.42 -15.35
N GLU A 194 3.49 11.48 -15.82
CA GLU A 194 4.16 10.36 -16.47
C GLU A 194 4.91 9.52 -15.42
N ILE A 195 4.43 8.31 -15.19
CA ILE A 195 5.03 7.35 -14.27
C ILE A 195 5.69 6.24 -15.09
N GLN A 196 7.01 6.16 -15.06
CA GLN A 196 7.71 5.12 -15.79
C GLN A 196 7.50 3.75 -15.12
N ILE A 197 7.15 2.76 -15.92
CA ILE A 197 6.94 1.38 -15.48
C ILE A 197 7.77 0.42 -16.32
N ARG A 198 8.29 -0.63 -15.68
CA ARG A 198 9.11 -1.66 -16.33
C ARG A 198 8.81 -3.02 -15.72
N LEU A 199 8.84 -4.06 -16.55
CA LEU A 199 8.76 -5.45 -16.10
C LEU A 199 10.03 -6.19 -16.49
N THR A 200 10.69 -6.81 -15.53
CA THR A 200 11.93 -7.56 -15.76
C THR A 200 11.82 -8.95 -15.16
N GLU A 201 12.54 -9.88 -15.74
CA GLU A 201 12.77 -11.17 -15.10
C GLU A 201 14.07 -11.13 -14.29
N ARG A 202 13.98 -11.56 -13.03
CA ARG A 202 15.12 -11.63 -12.14
C ARG A 202 16.19 -12.54 -12.70
N LYS A 203 17.44 -12.14 -12.53
CA LYS A 203 18.58 -12.98 -12.86
C LYS A 203 19.16 -13.63 -11.61
N LYS A 204 19.57 -14.88 -11.73
CA LYS A 204 20.31 -15.63 -10.72
C LYS A 204 21.63 -16.11 -11.28
N GLN A 205 22.61 -16.31 -10.41
CA GLN A 205 23.89 -16.88 -10.82
C GLN A 205 23.69 -18.28 -11.39
N ASN A 206 24.39 -18.57 -12.47
CA ASN A 206 24.42 -19.92 -13.02
C ASN A 206 25.24 -20.84 -12.09
N PRO A 207 24.63 -21.88 -11.48
CA PRO A 207 25.34 -22.76 -10.55
C PRO A 207 26.51 -23.52 -11.22
N ASN A 208 26.49 -23.67 -12.55
CA ASN A 208 27.53 -24.36 -13.33
C ASN A 208 28.68 -23.45 -13.79
N SER A 209 28.69 -22.18 -13.38
CA SER A 209 29.71 -21.23 -13.76
C SER A 209 30.92 -21.32 -12.82
N SER A 210 32.11 -21.56 -13.39
CA SER A 210 33.36 -21.61 -12.65
C SER A 210 33.86 -20.23 -12.15
N ASN A 211 33.38 -19.12 -12.73
CA ASN A 211 33.81 -17.77 -12.39
C ASN A 211 32.66 -16.99 -11.75
N ARG A 212 32.72 -16.75 -10.44
CA ARG A 212 31.71 -15.99 -9.66
C ARG A 212 31.64 -14.50 -9.99
N CYS A 213 32.61 -13.95 -10.70
CA CYS A 213 32.72 -12.49 -10.96
C CYS A 213 32.27 -12.06 -12.37
N ASP A 214 31.91 -12.97 -13.26
CA ASP A 214 31.47 -12.63 -14.61
C ASP A 214 29.97 -12.36 -14.64
N ASN A 215 29.57 -11.09 -14.84
CA ASN A 215 28.18 -10.67 -15.04
C ASN A 215 27.48 -11.36 -16.23
N ASN A 216 28.24 -12.00 -17.13
CA ASN A 216 27.74 -12.75 -18.28
C ASN A 216 27.20 -14.16 -17.92
N ASN A 217 27.42 -14.62 -16.69
CA ASN A 217 27.04 -15.95 -16.24
C ASN A 217 25.67 -16.02 -15.53
N ASN A 218 24.91 -14.95 -15.58
CA ASN A 218 23.58 -14.90 -14.98
C ASN A 218 22.53 -15.49 -15.92
N ILE A 219 21.71 -16.38 -15.38
CA ILE A 219 20.55 -16.97 -16.06
C ILE A 219 19.24 -16.36 -15.53
N PHE A 220 18.23 -16.33 -16.35
CA PHE A 220 16.89 -15.93 -15.93
C PHE A 220 16.31 -16.92 -14.92
N SER A 221 15.63 -16.40 -13.88
CA SER A 221 15.14 -17.20 -12.74
C SER A 221 13.72 -17.73 -12.89
N GLY A 222 12.94 -17.17 -13.82
CA GLY A 222 11.50 -17.39 -13.94
C GLY A 222 10.65 -16.46 -13.06
N GLU A 223 11.28 -15.61 -12.23
CA GLU A 223 10.59 -14.67 -11.35
C GLU A 223 10.47 -13.31 -12.04
N LEU A 224 9.23 -12.79 -12.18
CA LEU A 224 8.97 -11.48 -12.75
C LEU A 224 8.99 -10.41 -11.65
N GLN A 225 9.58 -9.26 -11.95
CA GLN A 225 9.68 -8.10 -11.07
C GLN A 225 9.11 -6.88 -11.79
N PHE A 226 8.16 -6.20 -11.15
CA PHE A 226 7.55 -4.99 -11.67
C PHE A 226 8.16 -3.77 -10.98
N TYR A 227 8.62 -2.81 -11.76
CA TYR A 227 9.26 -1.58 -11.28
C TYR A 227 8.43 -0.37 -11.66
N ILE A 228 8.29 0.53 -10.69
CA ILE A 228 7.67 1.84 -10.85
C ILE A 228 8.73 2.89 -10.50
N TYR A 229 8.99 3.82 -11.44
CA TYR A 229 9.94 4.91 -11.26
C TYR A 229 9.17 6.22 -11.14
N HIS A 230 9.32 6.91 -10.03
CA HIS A 230 8.73 8.23 -9.83
C HIS A 230 9.72 9.31 -10.29
N SER A 231 9.24 10.32 -11.02
CA SER A 231 10.09 11.38 -11.64
C SER A 231 10.76 12.31 -10.64
N SER A 232 10.37 12.32 -9.37
CA SER A 232 10.84 13.29 -8.38
C SER A 232 12.00 12.85 -7.50
N SER A 233 12.55 11.66 -7.69
CA SER A 233 13.68 11.23 -6.85
C SER A 233 14.58 10.21 -7.55
N PHE A 234 15.88 10.47 -7.50
CA PHE A 234 16.95 9.48 -7.69
C PHE A 234 16.90 8.38 -6.60
N HIS A 235 15.72 7.91 -6.22
CA HIS A 235 15.54 6.87 -5.22
C HIS A 235 15.30 5.53 -5.91
N SER A 236 15.76 4.49 -5.27
CA SER A 236 15.62 3.11 -5.74
C SER A 236 14.17 2.79 -6.13
N PRO A 237 13.97 2.06 -7.23
CA PRO A 237 12.63 1.68 -7.68
C PRO A 237 11.90 0.89 -6.61
N THR A 238 10.60 1.16 -6.45
CA THR A 238 9.74 0.39 -5.55
C THR A 238 9.49 -0.98 -6.19
N LEU A 239 9.97 -2.03 -5.54
CA LEU A 239 9.66 -3.41 -5.91
C LEU A 239 8.25 -3.72 -5.42
N VAL A 240 7.37 -4.09 -6.34
CA VAL A 240 6.07 -4.66 -6.04
C VAL A 240 6.23 -6.17 -6.11
N HIS A 241 6.10 -6.84 -4.96
CA HIS A 241 6.06 -8.31 -4.90
C HIS A 241 4.63 -8.79 -5.11
N ASP A 242 4.49 -9.90 -5.84
CA ASP A 242 3.24 -10.66 -5.97
C ASP A 242 2.81 -11.25 -4.63
#